data_7165f2c0c2ae7b6664908f14b08abb66
#
_entry.id   7165f2c0c2ae7b6664908f14b08abb66
#
_cell.length_a   1.000
_cell.length_b   1.000
_cell.length_c   1.000
_cell.angle_alpha   90.00
_cell.angle_beta   90.00
_cell.angle_gamma   90.00
#
_symmetry.space_group_name_H-M   'P 1'
#
loop_
_entity.id
_entity.type
_entity.pdbx_description
1 polymer ?
#
loop_
_entity_poly.entity_id
_entity_poly.type
_entity_poly.pdbx_seq_one_letter_code
_entity_poly.pdbx_strand_id
1 'polypeptide(L)'
;YQALIEIKQNIWDGGKIRNQKAQVKAEAEEHERQLDTSLYALEERVNQVFFGILLLDEQLAQNVLLEEELARNQKTVEAYRINGTANDADVDAVKVEILQTKQQRIQLKNNRMAYLRMLSLLTGKELPAQTRLVRPNPVATNASEFNRPELRWYEAQEQTVAVQRKGLQTGYLPAFSLFAQGAYGNPGLDILKDKFRTYYLVGARFTWNFGSLYTLKNDRKKPGQPHPAN
;
A
#
# COMPACT_ATOMS: atom_id res chain seq x y z
N TYR A 1 21.85 -18.69 50.22
CA TYR A 1 22.09 -18.62 48.78
C TYR A 1 21.47 -19.84 48.11
N GLN A 2 20.79 -19.61 46.92
CA GLN A 2 20.11 -20.68 46.20
C GLN A 2 20.34 -20.52 44.69
N ALA A 3 20.71 -21.60 44.03
CA ALA A 3 20.71 -21.70 42.57
C ALA A 3 19.57 -22.61 42.15
N LEU A 4 18.77 -22.13 41.16
CA LEU A 4 17.55 -22.80 40.72
C LEU A 4 17.52 -22.90 39.20
N ILE A 5 17.16 -24.07 38.69
CA ILE A 5 16.87 -24.33 37.27
C ILE A 5 15.43 -24.79 37.19
N GLU A 6 14.62 -24.12 36.38
CA GLU A 6 13.22 -24.47 36.12
C GLU A 6 13.03 -24.76 34.63
N ILE A 7 12.40 -25.89 34.34
CA ILE A 7 11.92 -26.28 33.01
C ILE A 7 10.40 -26.28 33.06
N LYS A 8 9.78 -25.53 32.18
CA LYS A 8 8.32 -25.46 32.07
C LYS A 8 7.88 -25.80 30.64
N GLN A 9 6.97 -26.76 30.53
CA GLN A 9 6.40 -27.18 29.26
C GLN A 9 4.87 -26.96 29.27
N ASN A 10 4.38 -26.11 28.37
CA ASN A 10 2.95 -26.01 28.14
C ASN A 10 2.50 -27.22 27.31
N ILE A 11 1.62 -28.04 27.88
CA ILE A 11 1.04 -29.22 27.23
C ILE A 11 -0.19 -28.80 26.43
N TRP A 12 -1.00 -27.92 27.02
CA TRP A 12 -2.20 -27.39 26.40
C TRP A 12 -2.49 -25.98 26.91
N ASP A 13 -2.70 -25.04 25.99
CA ASP A 13 -2.86 -23.62 26.28
C ASP A 13 -4.24 -23.07 25.85
N GLY A 14 -5.24 -23.95 25.71
CA GLY A 14 -6.56 -23.58 25.20
C GLY A 14 -6.54 -23.20 23.70
N GLY A 15 -5.46 -23.52 22.98
CA GLY A 15 -5.31 -23.19 21.56
C GLY A 15 -4.79 -21.77 21.30
N LYS A 16 -4.30 -21.08 22.33
CA LYS A 16 -3.79 -19.71 22.23
C LYS A 16 -2.65 -19.59 21.22
N ILE A 17 -1.61 -20.44 21.32
CA ILE A 17 -0.47 -20.42 20.39
C ILE A 17 -0.92 -20.73 18.96
N ARG A 18 -1.82 -21.72 18.80
CA ARG A 18 -2.38 -22.06 17.47
C ARG A 18 -3.13 -20.87 16.86
N ASN A 19 -3.93 -20.17 17.65
CA ASN A 19 -4.67 -19.01 17.20
C ASN A 19 -3.75 -17.83 16.91
N GLN A 20 -2.72 -17.59 17.72
CA GLN A 20 -1.72 -16.55 17.45
C GLN A 20 -0.99 -16.79 16.12
N LYS A 21 -0.57 -18.04 15.85
CA LYS A 21 0.00 -18.40 14.54
C LYS A 21 -0.96 -18.16 13.39
N ALA A 22 -2.24 -18.50 13.55
CA ALA A 22 -3.27 -18.26 12.56
C ALA A 22 -3.51 -16.75 12.34
N GLN A 23 -3.46 -15.95 13.40
CA GLN A 23 -3.59 -14.50 13.33
C GLN A 23 -2.44 -13.87 12.56
N VAL A 24 -1.20 -14.18 12.89
CA VAL A 24 -0.01 -13.66 12.17
C VAL A 24 -0.08 -14.05 10.68
N LYS A 25 -0.54 -15.27 10.37
CA LYS A 25 -0.71 -15.69 8.98
C LYS A 25 -1.78 -14.90 8.26
N ALA A 26 -2.93 -14.66 8.89
CA ALA A 26 -4.03 -13.90 8.30
C ALA A 26 -3.64 -12.43 8.10
N GLU A 27 -2.96 -11.83 9.07
CA GLU A 27 -2.44 -10.45 8.98
C GLU A 27 -1.39 -10.32 7.87
N ALA A 28 -0.50 -11.30 7.72
CA ALA A 28 0.48 -11.30 6.63
C ALA A 28 -0.20 -11.37 5.25
N GLU A 29 -1.23 -12.20 5.10
CA GLU A 29 -2.02 -12.29 3.86
C GLU A 29 -2.79 -10.99 3.59
N GLU A 30 -3.39 -10.37 4.62
CA GLU A 30 -4.06 -9.07 4.50
C GLU A 30 -3.10 -7.99 4.01
N HIS A 31 -1.88 -7.92 4.57
CA HIS A 31 -0.86 -6.96 4.14
C HIS A 31 -0.38 -7.23 2.71
N GLU A 32 -0.24 -8.49 2.30
CA GLU A 32 0.09 -8.84 0.92
C GLU A 32 -0.98 -8.35 -0.06
N ARG A 33 -2.27 -8.56 0.25
CA ARG A 33 -3.38 -8.06 -0.58
C ARG A 33 -3.49 -6.54 -0.57
N GLN A 34 -3.17 -5.90 0.54
CA GLN A 34 -3.07 -4.44 0.62
C GLN A 34 -1.97 -3.89 -0.29
N LEU A 35 -0.83 -4.59 -0.34
CA LEU A 35 0.26 -4.25 -1.26
C LEU A 35 -0.19 -4.39 -2.73
N ASP A 36 -0.89 -5.47 -3.09
CA ASP A 36 -1.45 -5.66 -4.44
C ASP A 36 -2.36 -4.50 -4.85
N THR A 37 -3.22 -4.03 -3.92
CA THR A 37 -4.09 -2.86 -4.14
C THR A 37 -3.27 -1.58 -4.36
N SER A 38 -2.21 -1.39 -3.59
CA SER A 38 -1.33 -0.22 -3.72
C SER A 38 -0.55 -0.24 -5.04
N LEU A 39 -0.11 -1.41 -5.48
CA LEU A 39 0.57 -1.59 -6.76
C LEU A 39 -0.38 -1.34 -7.94
N TYR A 40 -1.63 -1.78 -7.84
CA TYR A 40 -2.65 -1.51 -8.84
C TYR A 40 -2.94 -0.01 -8.99
N ALA A 41 -3.06 0.71 -7.87
CA ALA A 41 -3.22 2.16 -7.87
C ALA A 41 -2.00 2.89 -8.46
N LEU A 42 -0.79 2.37 -8.21
CA LEU A 42 0.44 2.89 -8.81
C LEU A 42 0.46 2.68 -10.33
N GLU A 43 0.06 1.49 -10.79
CA GLU A 43 -0.03 1.17 -12.23
C GLU A 43 -1.03 2.12 -12.93
N GLU A 44 -2.19 2.36 -12.33
CA GLU A 44 -3.17 3.31 -12.85
C GLU A 44 -2.55 4.72 -12.98
N ARG A 45 -1.81 5.17 -11.97
CA ARG A 45 -1.14 6.47 -11.99
C ARG A 45 -0.06 6.56 -13.07
N VAL A 46 0.71 5.49 -13.27
CA VAL A 46 1.70 5.39 -14.36
C VAL A 46 1.00 5.49 -15.71
N ASN A 47 -0.10 4.76 -15.90
CA ASN A 47 -0.89 4.80 -17.13
C ASN A 47 -1.46 6.20 -17.41
N GLN A 48 -2.00 6.89 -16.41
CA GLN A 48 -2.51 8.27 -16.56
C GLN A 48 -1.41 9.22 -17.03
N VAL A 49 -0.21 9.15 -16.42
CA VAL A 49 0.92 10.00 -16.81
C VAL A 49 1.42 9.63 -18.21
N PHE A 50 1.52 8.34 -18.52
CA PHE A 50 1.96 7.84 -19.83
C PHE A 50 1.03 8.31 -20.95
N PHE A 51 -0.26 8.11 -20.81
CA PHE A 51 -1.24 8.57 -21.82
C PHE A 51 -1.34 10.10 -21.87
N GLY A 52 -1.11 10.79 -20.75
CA GLY A 52 -1.00 12.25 -20.71
C GLY A 52 0.16 12.77 -21.57
N ILE A 53 1.32 12.08 -21.58
CA ILE A 53 2.44 12.45 -22.46
C ILE A 53 2.06 12.25 -23.92
N LEU A 54 1.44 11.12 -24.26
CA LEU A 54 1.01 10.87 -25.64
C LEU A 54 0.02 11.93 -26.13
N LEU A 55 -0.92 12.35 -25.28
CA LEU A 55 -1.85 13.43 -25.58
C LEU A 55 -1.10 14.77 -25.82
N LEU A 56 -0.13 15.09 -24.99
CA LEU A 56 0.68 16.29 -25.15
C LEU A 56 1.52 16.26 -26.45
N ASP A 57 2.00 15.08 -26.85
CA ASP A 57 2.72 14.90 -28.12
C ASP A 57 1.80 15.18 -29.32
N GLU A 58 0.55 14.70 -29.30
CA GLU A 58 -0.44 15.01 -30.35
C GLU A 58 -0.83 16.50 -30.37
N GLN A 59 -1.03 17.11 -29.21
CA GLN A 59 -1.30 18.54 -29.09
C GLN A 59 -0.14 19.40 -29.63
N LEU A 60 1.11 18.99 -29.37
CA LEU A 60 2.29 19.65 -29.95
C LEU A 60 2.33 19.52 -31.47
N ALA A 61 2.00 18.36 -32.01
CA ALA A 61 1.93 18.16 -33.46
C ALA A 61 0.85 19.05 -34.11
N GLN A 62 -0.34 19.13 -33.51
CA GLN A 62 -1.42 20.04 -33.99
C GLN A 62 -1.00 21.51 -33.91
N ASN A 63 -0.33 21.92 -32.80
CA ASN A 63 0.15 23.27 -32.63
C ASN A 63 1.17 23.67 -33.70
N VAL A 64 2.07 22.77 -34.11
CA VAL A 64 3.02 23.00 -35.21
C VAL A 64 2.29 23.23 -36.52
N LEU A 65 1.26 22.43 -36.85
CA LEU A 65 0.45 22.61 -38.04
C LEU A 65 -0.27 23.97 -38.05
N LEU A 66 -0.80 24.38 -36.89
CA LEU A 66 -1.42 25.70 -36.73
C LEU A 66 -0.43 26.85 -36.94
N GLU A 67 0.82 26.71 -36.35
CA GLU A 67 1.86 27.73 -36.60
C GLU A 67 2.20 27.88 -38.09
N GLU A 68 2.24 26.77 -38.84
CA GLU A 68 2.51 26.78 -40.28
C GLU A 68 1.34 27.44 -41.08
N GLU A 69 0.10 27.15 -40.68
CA GLU A 69 -1.07 27.74 -41.29
C GLU A 69 -1.13 29.27 -41.06
N LEU A 70 -0.92 29.70 -39.83
CA LEU A 70 -0.86 31.10 -39.45
C LEU A 70 0.24 31.86 -40.20
N ALA A 71 1.44 31.21 -40.37
CA ALA A 71 2.53 31.78 -41.12
C ALA A 71 2.17 31.97 -42.63
N ARG A 72 1.41 31.03 -43.24
CA ARG A 72 0.85 31.18 -44.59
C ARG A 72 -0.16 32.32 -44.64
N ASN A 73 -1.09 32.35 -43.68
CA ASN A 73 -2.13 33.39 -43.59
C ASN A 73 -1.52 34.79 -43.43
N GLN A 74 -0.49 34.93 -42.58
CA GLN A 74 0.23 36.21 -42.42
C GLN A 74 0.75 36.75 -43.77
N LYS A 75 1.40 35.91 -44.59
CA LYS A 75 1.90 36.30 -45.92
C LYS A 75 0.76 36.76 -46.83
N THR A 76 -0.41 36.10 -46.77
CA THR A 76 -1.59 36.45 -47.56
C THR A 76 -2.15 37.81 -47.16
N VAL A 77 -2.32 38.06 -45.83
CA VAL A 77 -2.82 39.34 -45.34
C VAL A 77 -1.83 40.47 -45.56
N GLU A 78 -0.54 40.22 -45.45
CA GLU A 78 0.50 41.21 -45.84
C GLU A 78 0.43 41.58 -47.32
N ALA A 79 0.19 40.64 -48.24
CA ALA A 79 -0.02 40.90 -49.65
C ALA A 79 -1.33 41.73 -49.90
N TYR A 80 -2.41 41.43 -49.18
CA TYR A 80 -3.64 42.24 -49.25
C TYR A 80 -3.40 43.65 -48.74
N ARG A 81 -2.64 43.86 -47.69
CA ARG A 81 -2.26 45.18 -47.19
C ARG A 81 -1.51 45.99 -48.23
N ILE A 82 -0.49 45.36 -48.88
CA ILE A 82 0.30 45.99 -49.92
C ILE A 82 -0.61 46.43 -51.10
N ASN A 83 -1.62 45.64 -51.44
CA ASN A 83 -2.57 45.94 -52.52
C ASN A 83 -3.73 46.86 -52.07
N GLY A 84 -3.71 47.37 -50.84
CA GLY A 84 -4.73 48.28 -50.30
C GLY A 84 -6.08 47.63 -49.96
N THR A 85 -6.18 46.31 -49.92
CA THR A 85 -7.41 45.55 -49.63
C THR A 85 -7.46 45.05 -48.17
N ALA A 86 -6.40 45.22 -47.37
CA ALA A 86 -6.36 45.00 -45.92
C ALA A 86 -5.64 46.16 -45.22
N ASN A 87 -5.83 46.32 -43.93
CA ASN A 87 -5.22 47.39 -43.14
C ASN A 87 -4.14 46.81 -42.17
N ASP A 88 -3.41 47.69 -41.48
CA ASP A 88 -2.38 47.29 -40.52
C ASP A 88 -2.96 46.50 -39.31
N ALA A 89 -4.20 46.78 -38.92
CA ALA A 89 -4.83 46.06 -37.82
C ALA A 89 -5.15 44.58 -38.19
N ASP A 90 -5.44 44.28 -39.45
CA ASP A 90 -5.64 42.92 -39.94
C ASP A 90 -4.32 42.12 -39.84
N VAL A 91 -3.21 42.72 -40.21
CA VAL A 91 -1.85 42.10 -40.10
C VAL A 91 -1.50 41.89 -38.61
N ASP A 92 -1.77 42.87 -37.77
CA ASP A 92 -1.43 42.79 -36.36
C ASP A 92 -2.31 41.75 -35.64
N ALA A 93 -3.59 41.56 -36.02
CA ALA A 93 -4.43 40.51 -35.52
C ALA A 93 -3.81 39.11 -35.76
N VAL A 94 -3.32 38.83 -36.98
CA VAL A 94 -2.66 37.56 -37.29
C VAL A 94 -1.36 37.41 -36.53
N LYS A 95 -0.57 38.48 -36.33
CA LYS A 95 0.65 38.41 -35.50
C LYS A 95 0.37 38.07 -34.05
N VAL A 96 -0.72 38.62 -33.47
CA VAL A 96 -1.14 38.30 -32.11
C VAL A 96 -1.46 36.81 -31.98
N GLU A 97 -2.17 36.25 -32.96
CA GLU A 97 -2.52 34.82 -32.96
C GLU A 97 -1.30 33.92 -33.09
N ILE A 98 -0.31 34.29 -33.90
CA ILE A 98 0.99 33.62 -34.01
C ILE A 98 1.71 33.63 -32.64
N LEU A 99 1.72 34.77 -31.95
CA LEU A 99 2.37 34.86 -30.63
C LEU A 99 1.65 34.02 -29.59
N GLN A 100 0.33 33.97 -29.58
CA GLN A 100 -0.46 33.12 -28.67
C GLN A 100 -0.18 31.64 -28.95
N THR A 101 -0.13 31.22 -30.22
CA THR A 101 0.17 29.84 -30.60
C THR A 101 1.59 29.44 -30.17
N LYS A 102 2.58 30.33 -30.32
CA LYS A 102 3.94 30.11 -29.80
C LYS A 102 3.98 29.99 -28.27
N GLN A 103 3.22 30.82 -27.57
CA GLN A 103 3.12 30.74 -26.11
C GLN A 103 2.52 29.39 -25.69
N GLN A 104 1.44 28.95 -26.35
CA GLN A 104 0.83 27.65 -26.10
C GLN A 104 1.82 26.50 -26.33
N ARG A 105 2.62 26.56 -27.39
CA ARG A 105 3.67 25.56 -27.66
C ARG A 105 4.68 25.46 -26.53
N ILE A 106 5.08 26.60 -25.96
CA ILE A 106 6.03 26.62 -24.81
C ILE A 106 5.37 25.95 -23.61
N GLN A 107 4.12 26.23 -23.30
CA GLN A 107 3.38 25.60 -22.22
C GLN A 107 3.26 24.07 -22.41
N LEU A 108 2.88 23.62 -23.61
CA LEU A 108 2.79 22.20 -23.94
C LEU A 108 4.13 21.48 -23.78
N LYS A 109 5.23 22.08 -24.23
CA LYS A 109 6.59 21.53 -24.05
C LYS A 109 6.97 21.42 -22.57
N ASN A 110 6.68 22.44 -21.77
CA ASN A 110 6.97 22.45 -20.35
C ASN A 110 6.14 21.40 -19.60
N ASN A 111 4.85 21.28 -19.91
CA ASN A 111 3.98 20.24 -19.36
C ASN A 111 4.49 18.84 -19.72
N ARG A 112 4.88 18.63 -20.99
CA ARG A 112 5.47 17.37 -21.44
C ARG A 112 6.73 17.00 -20.63
N MET A 113 7.63 17.96 -20.42
CA MET A 113 8.83 17.73 -19.59
C MET A 113 8.48 17.39 -18.15
N ALA A 114 7.49 18.06 -17.56
CA ALA A 114 7.04 17.77 -16.20
C ALA A 114 6.47 16.35 -16.09
N TYR A 115 5.63 15.93 -17.05
CA TYR A 115 5.07 14.58 -17.11
C TYR A 115 6.15 13.52 -17.34
N LEU A 116 7.15 13.77 -18.19
CA LEU A 116 8.29 12.85 -18.36
C LEU A 116 9.09 12.67 -17.07
N ARG A 117 9.34 13.75 -16.33
CA ARG A 117 9.99 13.67 -15.01
C ARG A 117 9.16 12.89 -14.01
N MET A 118 7.84 13.10 -14.00
CA MET A 118 6.95 12.35 -13.15
C MET A 118 6.96 10.85 -13.51
N LEU A 119 6.91 10.50 -14.79
CA LEU A 119 7.00 9.12 -15.26
C LEU A 119 8.34 8.49 -14.88
N SER A 120 9.44 9.24 -15.00
CA SER A 120 10.78 8.82 -14.60
C SER A 120 10.83 8.46 -13.11
N LEU A 121 10.26 9.31 -12.24
CA LEU A 121 10.18 9.06 -10.80
C LEU A 121 9.33 7.85 -10.47
N LEU A 122 8.16 7.69 -11.11
CA LEU A 122 7.25 6.58 -10.86
C LEU A 122 7.83 5.23 -11.31
N THR A 123 8.60 5.22 -12.40
CA THR A 123 9.18 3.99 -12.98
C THR A 123 10.61 3.70 -12.53
N GLY A 124 11.26 4.64 -11.85
CA GLY A 124 12.67 4.54 -11.47
C GLY A 124 13.65 4.55 -12.66
N LYS A 125 13.18 4.92 -13.87
CA LYS A 125 14.00 4.98 -15.09
C LYS A 125 14.22 6.42 -15.50
N GLU A 126 15.45 6.77 -15.85
CA GLU A 126 15.73 8.09 -16.42
C GLU A 126 15.15 8.18 -17.84
N LEU A 127 14.27 9.16 -18.05
CA LEU A 127 13.66 9.45 -19.33
C LEU A 127 14.13 10.83 -19.81
N PRO A 128 15.05 10.90 -20.79
CA PRO A 128 15.49 12.16 -21.37
C PRO A 128 14.33 12.89 -22.10
N ALA A 129 14.46 14.22 -22.24
CA ALA A 129 13.42 15.07 -22.84
C ALA A 129 12.99 14.65 -24.26
N GLN A 130 13.89 13.99 -24.99
CA GLN A 130 13.66 13.49 -26.35
C GLN A 130 12.99 12.10 -26.39
N THR A 131 12.73 11.48 -25.25
CA THR A 131 12.09 10.16 -25.19
C THR A 131 10.76 10.18 -25.94
N ARG A 132 10.62 9.26 -26.89
CA ARG A 132 9.41 9.06 -27.67
C ARG A 132 8.66 7.86 -27.11
N LEU A 133 7.44 8.09 -26.65
CA LEU A 133 6.56 7.01 -26.18
C LEU A 133 5.77 6.46 -27.38
N VAL A 134 5.54 5.14 -27.35
CA VAL A 134 4.75 4.47 -28.39
C VAL A 134 3.43 4.06 -27.81
N ARG A 135 2.34 4.37 -28.52
CA ARG A 135 1.00 3.95 -28.12
C ARG A 135 0.91 2.41 -28.12
N PRO A 136 0.53 1.79 -26.99
CA PRO A 136 0.35 0.34 -26.92
C PRO A 136 -0.83 -0.08 -27.82
N ASN A 137 -0.68 -1.25 -28.41
CA ASN A 137 -1.81 -1.88 -29.12
C ASN A 137 -2.88 -2.30 -28.10
N PRO A 138 -4.17 -2.08 -28.37
CA PRO A 138 -5.23 -2.55 -27.51
C PRO A 138 -5.20 -4.08 -27.47
N VAL A 139 -5.02 -4.63 -26.27
CA VAL A 139 -5.18 -6.07 -26.02
C VAL A 139 -6.65 -6.30 -25.70
N ALA A 140 -7.31 -7.16 -26.47
CA ALA A 140 -8.68 -7.57 -26.14
C ALA A 140 -8.63 -8.41 -24.86
N THR A 141 -8.96 -7.79 -23.72
CA THR A 141 -9.16 -8.49 -22.45
C THR A 141 -10.59 -9.07 -22.47
N ASN A 142 -10.70 -10.39 -22.40
CA ASN A 142 -11.98 -11.03 -22.09
C ASN A 142 -12.36 -10.66 -20.66
N ALA A 143 -13.14 -9.63 -20.49
CA ALA A 143 -13.60 -9.08 -19.23
C ALA A 143 -14.68 -9.96 -18.58
N SER A 144 -14.39 -11.25 -18.33
CA SER A 144 -15.37 -12.15 -17.70
C SER A 144 -15.21 -12.30 -16.18
N GLU A 145 -14.15 -11.78 -15.56
CA GLU A 145 -13.99 -11.82 -14.11
C GLU A 145 -13.62 -10.45 -13.56
N PHE A 146 -14.43 -9.97 -12.63
CA PHE A 146 -14.10 -8.79 -11.80
C PHE A 146 -12.97 -9.17 -10.84
N ASN A 147 -11.74 -9.12 -11.32
CA ASN A 147 -10.55 -9.49 -10.55
C ASN A 147 -9.89 -8.24 -9.95
N ARG A 148 -10.66 -7.43 -9.21
CA ARG A 148 -10.14 -6.24 -8.56
C ARG A 148 -9.36 -6.62 -7.30
N PRO A 149 -8.12 -6.14 -7.14
CA PRO A 149 -7.32 -6.42 -5.95
C PRO A 149 -7.99 -6.00 -4.64
N GLU A 150 -8.79 -4.95 -4.66
CA GLU A 150 -9.53 -4.46 -3.49
C GLU A 150 -10.49 -5.51 -2.92
N LEU A 151 -11.15 -6.29 -3.77
CA LEU A 151 -12.06 -7.34 -3.32
C LEU A 151 -11.31 -8.43 -2.55
N ARG A 152 -10.15 -8.84 -3.05
CA ARG A 152 -9.29 -9.83 -2.37
C ARG A 152 -8.74 -9.29 -1.05
N TRP A 153 -8.44 -8.00 -0.98
CA TRP A 153 -8.03 -7.38 0.27
C TRP A 153 -9.15 -7.39 1.30
N TYR A 154 -10.40 -7.05 0.93
CA TYR A 154 -11.55 -7.13 1.83
C TYR A 154 -11.83 -8.55 2.30
N GLU A 155 -11.69 -9.56 1.45
CA GLU A 155 -11.81 -10.97 1.82
C GLU A 155 -10.74 -11.38 2.85
N ALA A 156 -9.48 -10.96 2.66
CA ALA A 156 -8.40 -11.20 3.61
C ALA A 156 -8.66 -10.49 4.95
N GLN A 157 -9.16 -9.27 4.93
CA GLN A 157 -9.54 -8.51 6.13
C GLN A 157 -10.67 -9.21 6.90
N GLU A 158 -11.68 -9.72 6.22
CA GLU A 158 -12.75 -10.50 6.82
C GLU A 158 -12.19 -11.76 7.51
N GLN A 159 -11.24 -12.44 6.86
CA GLN A 159 -10.56 -13.60 7.43
C GLN A 159 -9.75 -13.24 8.68
N THR A 160 -9.02 -12.12 8.68
CA THR A 160 -8.30 -11.61 9.85
C THR A 160 -9.25 -11.38 11.03
N VAL A 161 -10.39 -10.71 10.79
CA VAL A 161 -11.42 -10.49 11.80
C VAL A 161 -12.00 -11.81 12.32
N ALA A 162 -12.24 -12.81 11.46
CA ALA A 162 -12.72 -14.11 11.85
C ALA A 162 -11.74 -14.86 12.77
N VAL A 163 -10.44 -14.78 12.48
CA VAL A 163 -9.38 -15.37 13.32
C VAL A 163 -9.26 -14.63 14.65
N GLN A 164 -9.34 -13.30 14.66
CA GLN A 164 -9.35 -12.50 15.90
C GLN A 164 -10.52 -12.88 16.80
N ARG A 165 -11.73 -13.07 16.24
CA ARG A 165 -12.89 -13.55 16.99
C ARG A 165 -12.67 -14.92 17.65
N LYS A 166 -12.00 -15.83 16.93
CA LYS A 166 -11.58 -17.13 17.52
C LYS A 166 -10.58 -16.95 18.64
N GLY A 167 -9.65 -15.98 18.50
CA GLY A 167 -8.66 -15.62 19.51
C GLY A 167 -9.29 -15.21 20.82
N LEU A 168 -10.37 -14.43 20.80
CA LEU A 168 -11.11 -14.06 22.00
C LEU A 168 -11.64 -15.28 22.76
N GLN A 169 -11.99 -16.36 22.06
CA GLN A 169 -12.47 -17.59 22.70
C GLN A 169 -11.35 -18.35 23.42
N THR A 170 -10.12 -18.27 22.95
CA THR A 170 -9.00 -18.99 23.57
C THR A 170 -8.65 -18.45 24.97
N GLY A 171 -8.96 -17.19 25.26
CA GLY A 171 -8.76 -16.57 26.57
C GLY A 171 -9.66 -17.14 27.68
N TYR A 172 -10.74 -17.85 27.32
CA TYR A 172 -11.69 -18.45 28.25
C TYR A 172 -11.42 -19.93 28.50
N LEU A 173 -10.49 -20.54 27.77
CA LEU A 173 -10.16 -21.93 27.88
C LEU A 173 -9.06 -22.12 28.94
N PRO A 174 -9.08 -23.25 29.70
CA PRO A 174 -8.03 -23.54 30.65
C PRO A 174 -6.68 -23.83 29.97
N ALA A 175 -5.61 -23.68 30.69
CA ALA A 175 -4.27 -24.06 30.28
C ALA A 175 -3.69 -25.13 31.22
N PHE A 176 -2.94 -26.06 30.65
CA PHE A 176 -2.27 -27.13 31.37
C PHE A 176 -0.77 -27.14 31.05
N SER A 177 0.07 -27.09 32.09
CA SER A 177 1.52 -27.11 31.95
C SER A 177 2.16 -28.09 32.96
N LEU A 178 3.26 -28.68 32.53
CA LEU A 178 4.15 -29.44 33.42
C LEU A 178 5.37 -28.58 33.77
N PHE A 179 5.87 -28.72 34.93
CA PHE A 179 7.13 -28.10 35.37
C PHE A 179 8.02 -29.06 36.11
N ALA A 180 9.31 -28.91 35.94
CA ALA A 180 10.32 -29.58 36.70
C ALA A 180 11.32 -28.53 37.17
N GLN A 181 11.62 -28.51 38.43
CA GLN A 181 12.48 -27.56 39.10
C GLN A 181 13.56 -28.31 39.88
N GLY A 182 14.81 -27.95 39.65
CA GLY A 182 15.96 -28.42 40.41
C GLY A 182 16.64 -27.26 41.08
N ALA A 183 16.99 -27.39 42.35
CA ALA A 183 17.68 -26.33 43.07
C ALA A 183 18.75 -26.90 44.02
N TYR A 184 19.77 -26.05 44.24
CA TYR A 184 20.83 -26.27 45.23
C TYR A 184 20.93 -25.00 46.09
N GLY A 185 20.73 -25.15 47.39
CA GLY A 185 20.75 -23.98 48.25
C GLY A 185 20.69 -24.30 49.74
N ASN A 186 20.92 -23.25 50.54
CA ASN A 186 20.75 -23.24 51.99
C ASN A 186 19.83 -22.06 52.38
N PRO A 187 18.70 -22.26 53.12
CA PRO A 187 18.14 -23.57 53.44
C PRO A 187 17.57 -24.27 52.20
N GLY A 188 17.56 -25.63 52.22
CA GLY A 188 16.87 -26.43 51.21
C GLY A 188 15.34 -26.46 51.43
N LEU A 189 14.64 -27.54 51.04
CA LEU A 189 13.22 -27.74 51.33
C LEU A 189 12.88 -27.77 52.82
N ASP A 190 13.86 -28.15 53.67
CA ASP A 190 13.73 -28.23 55.12
C ASP A 190 14.38 -26.98 55.75
N ILE A 191 13.55 -26.02 56.15
CA ILE A 191 13.97 -24.73 56.74
C ILE A 191 14.70 -24.89 58.05
N LEU A 192 14.53 -26.02 58.74
CA LEU A 192 15.14 -26.31 60.05
C LEU A 192 16.59 -26.81 59.94
N LYS A 193 17.09 -27.12 58.75
CA LYS A 193 18.44 -27.61 58.51
C LYS A 193 19.32 -26.61 57.80
N ASP A 194 20.26 -26.03 58.50
CA ASP A 194 21.22 -25.07 57.96
C ASP A 194 22.37 -25.77 57.22
N LYS A 195 22.06 -26.46 56.13
CA LYS A 195 23.00 -27.14 55.23
C LYS A 195 22.60 -26.99 53.79
N PHE A 196 23.58 -26.80 52.91
CA PHE A 196 23.35 -26.85 51.46
C PHE A 196 22.88 -28.23 51.01
N ARG A 197 21.77 -28.28 50.28
CA ARG A 197 21.21 -29.53 49.73
C ARG A 197 20.64 -29.30 48.34
N THR A 198 20.70 -30.34 47.53
CA THR A 198 19.97 -30.43 46.28
C THR A 198 18.55 -30.91 46.54
N TYR A 199 17.58 -30.32 45.84
CA TYR A 199 16.22 -30.82 45.81
C TYR A 199 15.62 -30.67 44.40
N TYR A 200 14.63 -31.45 44.10
CA TYR A 200 13.88 -31.38 42.88
C TYR A 200 12.37 -31.33 43.18
N LEU A 201 11.63 -30.64 42.33
CA LEU A 201 10.20 -30.54 42.39
C LEU A 201 9.63 -30.74 40.98
N VAL A 202 8.71 -31.69 40.83
CA VAL A 202 8.01 -31.93 39.57
C VAL A 202 6.53 -31.80 39.83
N GLY A 203 5.82 -31.11 38.96
CA GLY A 203 4.39 -30.91 39.14
C GLY A 203 3.68 -30.55 37.87
N ALA A 204 2.35 -30.54 37.98
CA ALA A 204 1.43 -30.08 36.95
C ALA A 204 0.72 -28.83 37.45
N ARG A 205 0.56 -27.86 36.55
CA ARG A 205 -0.18 -26.61 36.82
C ARG A 205 -1.38 -26.51 35.90
N PHE A 206 -2.55 -26.39 36.48
CA PHE A 206 -3.80 -26.11 35.81
C PHE A 206 -4.18 -24.66 36.10
N THR A 207 -4.38 -23.87 35.04
CA THR A 207 -4.74 -22.46 35.16
C THR A 207 -6.02 -22.20 34.38
N TRP A 208 -7.03 -21.67 35.04
CA TRP A 208 -8.29 -21.28 34.41
C TRP A 208 -8.76 -19.94 34.96
N ASN A 209 -8.98 -18.97 34.05
CA ASN A 209 -9.44 -17.64 34.41
C ASN A 209 -10.97 -17.54 34.24
N PHE A 210 -11.69 -17.78 35.33
CA PHE A 210 -13.16 -17.67 35.34
C PHE A 210 -13.66 -16.24 35.20
N GLY A 211 -12.88 -15.24 35.63
CA GLY A 211 -13.23 -13.82 35.53
C GLY A 211 -13.49 -13.35 34.11
N SER A 212 -12.76 -13.91 33.15
CA SER A 212 -12.92 -13.58 31.73
C SER A 212 -14.28 -14.01 31.14
N LEU A 213 -15.00 -14.95 31.76
CA LEU A 213 -16.34 -15.38 31.31
C LEU A 213 -17.39 -14.27 31.45
N TYR A 214 -17.24 -13.35 32.40
CA TYR A 214 -18.14 -12.21 32.58
C TYR A 214 -18.06 -11.17 31.48
N THR A 215 -16.89 -11.01 30.85
CA THR A 215 -16.65 -10.02 29.79
C THR A 215 -16.93 -10.59 28.39
N LEU A 216 -17.05 -11.91 28.25
CA LEU A 216 -17.22 -12.64 26.98
C LEU A 216 -18.29 -12.04 26.05
N LYS A 217 -19.44 -11.67 26.62
CA LYS A 217 -20.56 -11.13 25.85
C LYS A 217 -20.25 -9.74 25.27
N ASN A 218 -19.50 -8.94 25.99
CA ASN A 218 -19.10 -7.59 25.57
C ASN A 218 -17.91 -7.65 24.58
N ASP A 219 -16.96 -8.54 24.82
CA ASP A 219 -15.80 -8.72 23.96
C ASP A 219 -16.19 -9.29 22.58
N ARG A 220 -17.21 -10.11 22.50
CA ARG A 220 -17.80 -10.57 21.23
C ARG A 220 -18.47 -9.45 20.40
N LYS A 221 -18.91 -8.37 21.04
CA LYS A 221 -19.55 -7.23 20.37
C LYS A 221 -18.55 -6.21 19.78
N LYS A 222 -17.28 -6.31 20.13
CA LYS A 222 -16.19 -5.37 19.72
C LYS A 222 -15.27 -5.84 18.57
N PRO A 223 -15.61 -6.79 17.70
CA PRO A 223 -14.70 -7.16 16.63
C PRO A 223 -14.75 -6.09 15.54
N GLY A 224 -13.66 -5.35 15.35
CA GLY A 224 -13.50 -4.41 14.24
C GLY A 224 -13.15 -2.96 14.60
N GLN A 225 -12.89 -2.64 15.88
CA GLN A 225 -12.24 -1.36 16.17
C GLN A 225 -10.72 -1.52 16.00
N PRO A 226 -10.07 -0.73 15.12
CA PRO A 226 -8.61 -0.70 15.07
C PRO A 226 -8.10 -0.25 16.43
N HIS A 227 -7.18 -1.03 17.01
CA HIS A 227 -6.44 -0.60 18.19
C HIS A 227 -5.72 0.69 17.85
N PRO A 228 -5.84 1.77 18.63
CA PRO A 228 -4.96 2.92 18.46
C PRO A 228 -3.53 2.42 18.69
N ALA A 229 -2.69 2.58 17.66
CA ALA A 229 -1.27 2.34 17.79
C ALA A 229 -0.71 3.30 18.84
N ASN A 230 -0.08 2.73 19.88
CA ASN A 230 0.82 3.45 20.78
C ASN A 230 2.17 3.64 20.10
#